data_292348b02e6abf691423e140f6bfce57
#
_entry.id   292348b02e6abf691423e140f6bfce57
#
_cell.length_a   1.000
_cell.length_b   1.000
_cell.length_c   1.000
_cell.angle_alpha   90.00
_cell.angle_beta   90.00
_cell.angle_gamma   90.00
#
_symmetry.space_group_name_H-M   'P 1'
#
loop_
_entity.id
_entity.type
_entity.pdbx_description
1 polymer ?
#
loop_
_entity_poly.entity_id
_entity_poly.type
_entity_poly.pdbx_seq_one_letter_code
_entity_poly.pdbx_strand_id
1 'polypeptide(L)'
;MYLPCSKITIGSKYFGGVHDIKIKRSIHTIGATASVKVPVTAVLRQTGTPPAYVETAQVIKAGDPVEIQLGYDGRLYTEFRGYVKQLNLQTPLEIVCEDEFYTTRRRNVTIQGKTTLAAVLKACGLQVGYAATLTLEAFPADNKPVAWVLGQLQTKYGLAVWF
;
A
#
# COMPACT_ATOMS: atom_id res chain seq x y z
N MET A 1 28.24 -16.33 -2.09
CA MET A 1 26.99 -16.48 -2.83
C MET A 1 25.89 -15.92 -1.93
N TYR A 2 25.15 -14.92 -2.38
CA TYR A 2 24.08 -14.33 -1.57
C TYR A 2 22.78 -15.11 -1.79
N LEU A 3 22.14 -15.55 -0.71
CA LEU A 3 20.86 -16.25 -0.76
C LEU A 3 19.72 -15.26 -0.55
N PRO A 4 18.85 -15.01 -1.56
CA PRO A 4 17.72 -14.13 -1.40
C PRO A 4 16.72 -14.71 -0.40
N CYS A 5 16.17 -13.87 0.44
CA CYS A 5 15.15 -14.23 1.43
C CYS A 5 14.03 -13.21 1.45
N SER A 6 12.83 -13.69 1.77
CA SER A 6 11.64 -12.85 1.88
C SER A 6 10.79 -13.29 3.07
N LYS A 7 10.06 -12.32 3.62
CA LYS A 7 9.03 -12.57 4.62
C LYS A 7 7.82 -11.72 4.29
N ILE A 8 6.66 -12.37 4.15
CA ILE A 8 5.41 -11.68 3.85
C ILE A 8 4.40 -11.97 4.95
N THR A 9 3.87 -10.91 5.51
CA THR A 9 2.82 -10.97 6.53
C THR A 9 1.58 -10.29 5.98
N ILE A 10 0.43 -10.98 6.00
CA ILE A 10 -0.87 -10.46 5.60
C ILE A 10 -1.86 -10.70 6.73
N GLY A 11 -2.35 -9.62 7.33
CA GLY A 11 -3.11 -9.70 8.57
C GLY A 11 -2.27 -10.35 9.68
N SER A 12 -2.78 -11.44 10.23
CA SER A 12 -2.07 -12.26 11.24
C SER A 12 -1.31 -13.45 10.66
N LYS A 13 -1.23 -13.57 9.32
CA LYS A 13 -0.71 -14.76 8.63
C LYS A 13 0.64 -14.49 8.01
N TYR A 14 1.54 -15.46 8.17
CA TYR A 14 2.87 -15.46 7.56
C TYR A 14 2.92 -16.43 6.38
N PHE A 15 3.48 -15.97 5.27
CA PHE A 15 3.72 -16.77 4.07
C PHE A 15 5.20 -17.07 3.94
N GLY A 16 5.55 -18.35 4.11
CA GLY A 16 6.93 -18.83 4.01
C GLY A 16 7.37 -19.15 2.58
N GLY A 17 6.42 -19.31 1.66
CA GLY A 17 6.70 -19.58 0.25
C GLY A 17 5.84 -18.72 -0.65
N VAL A 18 6.48 -18.02 -1.58
CA VAL A 18 5.84 -17.17 -2.60
C VAL A 18 6.45 -17.46 -3.96
N HIS A 19 5.66 -17.31 -5.02
CA HIS A 19 6.13 -17.53 -6.39
C HIS A 19 6.80 -16.26 -6.97
N ASP A 20 6.26 -15.08 -6.65
CA ASP A 20 6.74 -13.83 -7.21
C ASP A 20 6.34 -12.66 -6.31
N ILE A 21 7.20 -11.65 -6.24
CA ILE A 21 6.95 -10.40 -5.52
C ILE A 21 7.35 -9.26 -6.45
N LYS A 22 6.43 -8.35 -6.71
CA LYS A 22 6.69 -7.12 -7.47
C LYS A 22 6.27 -5.92 -6.64
N ILE A 23 7.19 -4.99 -6.41
CA ILE A 23 6.93 -3.71 -5.76
C ILE A 23 7.20 -2.61 -6.78
N LYS A 24 6.22 -1.73 -6.96
CA LYS A 24 6.31 -0.59 -7.89
C LYS A 24 6.17 0.70 -7.10
N ARG A 25 7.18 1.54 -7.22
CA ARG A 25 7.20 2.92 -6.70
C ARG A 25 7.56 3.86 -7.83
N SER A 26 6.88 4.98 -7.96
CA SER A 26 7.16 5.98 -8.98
C SER A 26 6.79 7.36 -8.49
N ILE A 27 7.61 8.36 -8.82
CA ILE A 27 7.29 9.78 -8.58
C ILE A 27 6.10 10.29 -9.42
N HIS A 28 5.74 9.54 -10.46
CA HIS A 28 4.64 9.88 -11.37
C HIS A 28 3.29 9.27 -10.93
N THR A 29 3.30 8.41 -9.93
CA THR A 29 2.08 7.78 -9.40
C THR A 29 1.96 8.04 -7.91
N ILE A 30 0.77 8.39 -7.47
CA ILE A 30 0.48 8.57 -6.06
C ILE A 30 0.37 7.18 -5.42
N GLY A 31 1.17 6.96 -4.39
CA GLY A 31 1.21 5.69 -3.69
C GLY A 31 2.01 4.59 -4.41
N ALA A 32 2.54 3.68 -3.61
CA ALA A 32 3.21 2.48 -4.08
C ALA A 32 2.23 1.31 -4.20
N THR A 33 2.54 0.38 -5.07
CA THR A 33 1.78 -0.86 -5.22
C THR A 33 2.69 -2.07 -5.10
N ALA A 34 2.16 -3.15 -4.56
CA ALA A 34 2.83 -4.45 -4.57
C ALA A 34 1.91 -5.53 -5.12
N SER A 35 2.49 -6.52 -5.77
CA SER A 35 1.81 -7.73 -6.19
C SER A 35 2.59 -8.93 -5.67
N VAL A 36 1.89 -9.83 -5.01
CA VAL A 36 2.46 -11.06 -4.44
C VAL A 36 1.72 -12.24 -5.02
N LYS A 37 2.45 -13.20 -5.60
CA LYS A 37 1.88 -14.46 -6.09
C LYS A 37 2.14 -15.58 -5.10
N VAL A 38 1.06 -16.18 -4.62
CA VAL A 38 1.09 -17.27 -3.62
C VAL A 38 0.36 -18.51 -4.14
N PRO A 39 0.61 -19.70 -3.58
CA PRO A 39 -0.16 -20.90 -3.90
C PRO A 39 -1.66 -20.68 -3.63
N VAL A 40 -2.52 -21.24 -4.48
CA VAL A 40 -3.98 -21.21 -4.32
C VAL A 40 -4.39 -21.94 -3.04
N THR A 41 -3.69 -23.04 -2.72
CA THR A 41 -3.88 -23.80 -1.49
C THR A 41 -2.65 -23.66 -0.61
N ALA A 42 -2.85 -23.36 0.64
CA ALA A 42 -1.80 -23.23 1.64
C ALA A 42 -2.04 -24.18 2.83
N VAL A 43 -0.96 -24.51 3.53
CA VAL A 43 -1.04 -25.24 4.80
C VAL A 43 -1.07 -24.24 5.93
N LEU A 44 -2.22 -24.09 6.58
CA LEU A 44 -2.34 -23.28 7.78
C LEU A 44 -1.80 -24.06 8.98
N ARG A 45 -0.75 -23.52 9.59
CA ARG A 45 -0.18 -24.03 10.83
C ARG A 45 -0.55 -23.08 11.97
N GLN A 46 -1.20 -23.62 12.99
CA GLN A 46 -1.58 -22.89 14.20
C GLN A 46 -1.10 -23.67 15.41
N THR A 47 -0.55 -22.99 16.40
CA THR A 47 -0.07 -23.63 17.63
C THR A 47 -1.20 -24.41 18.32
N GLY A 48 -0.96 -25.68 18.63
CA GLY A 48 -1.92 -26.54 19.32
C GLY A 48 -3.01 -27.18 18.43
N THR A 49 -2.95 -26.95 17.11
CA THR A 49 -3.89 -27.57 16.15
C THR A 49 -3.15 -28.34 15.05
N PRO A 50 -3.68 -29.45 14.54
CA PRO A 50 -3.11 -30.11 13.37
C PRO A 50 -3.08 -29.17 12.15
N PRO A 51 -2.04 -29.28 11.28
CA PRO A 51 -2.01 -28.51 10.04
C PRO A 51 -3.23 -28.78 9.18
N ALA A 52 -3.84 -27.74 8.65
CA ALA A 52 -5.03 -27.83 7.78
C ALA A 52 -4.72 -27.24 6.40
N TYR A 53 -5.20 -27.89 5.35
CA TYR A 53 -5.19 -27.32 4.00
C TYR A 53 -6.34 -26.32 3.88
N VAL A 54 -6.02 -25.12 3.43
CA VAL A 54 -6.99 -24.04 3.23
C VAL A 54 -6.80 -23.38 1.87
N GLU A 55 -7.88 -22.92 1.28
CA GLU A 55 -7.77 -22.03 0.12
C GLU A 55 -7.27 -20.67 0.58
N THR A 56 -6.17 -20.22 0.02
CA THR A 56 -5.50 -18.97 0.39
C THR A 56 -6.45 -17.78 0.26
N ALA A 57 -7.30 -17.77 -0.77
CA ALA A 57 -8.28 -16.70 -1.00
C ALA A 57 -9.38 -16.60 0.08
N GLN A 58 -9.63 -17.67 0.84
CA GLN A 58 -10.63 -17.65 1.93
C GLN A 58 -10.09 -17.05 3.22
N VAL A 59 -8.77 -17.03 3.37
CA VAL A 59 -8.12 -16.57 4.61
C VAL A 59 -7.51 -15.17 4.50
N ILE A 60 -7.59 -14.54 3.34
CA ILE A 60 -7.13 -13.18 3.07
C ILE A 60 -8.30 -12.34 2.58
N LYS A 61 -8.39 -11.10 3.06
CA LYS A 61 -9.47 -10.17 2.70
C LYS A 61 -8.89 -8.83 2.21
N ALA A 62 -9.65 -8.15 1.34
CA ALA A 62 -9.35 -6.76 1.02
C ALA A 62 -9.39 -5.90 2.30
N GLY A 63 -8.38 -5.05 2.46
CA GLY A 63 -8.16 -4.25 3.67
C GLY A 63 -7.27 -4.91 4.72
N ASP A 64 -6.88 -6.18 4.58
CA ASP A 64 -5.90 -6.79 5.48
C ASP A 64 -4.55 -6.05 5.36
N PRO A 65 -3.89 -5.71 6.48
CA PRO A 65 -2.57 -5.08 6.45
C PRO A 65 -1.53 -6.03 5.88
N VAL A 66 -0.60 -5.48 5.12
CA VAL A 66 0.48 -6.22 4.45
C VAL A 66 1.83 -5.63 4.79
N GLU A 67 2.76 -6.49 5.17
CA GLU A 67 4.18 -6.14 5.27
C GLU A 67 5.00 -7.11 4.43
N ILE A 68 5.86 -6.56 3.55
CA ILE A 68 6.78 -7.32 2.72
C ILE A 68 8.19 -6.93 3.13
N GLN A 69 8.94 -7.93 3.55
CA GLN A 69 10.36 -7.80 3.89
C GLN A 69 11.18 -8.62 2.90
N LEU A 70 12.20 -8.00 2.34
CA LEU A 70 13.13 -8.62 1.39
C LEU A 70 14.56 -8.46 1.89
N GLY A 71 15.44 -9.39 1.48
CA GLY A 71 16.83 -9.30 1.84
C GLY A 71 17.67 -10.47 1.37
N TYR A 72 18.82 -10.61 1.99
CA TYR A 72 19.80 -11.65 1.68
C TYR A 72 20.38 -12.22 2.97
N ASP A 73 20.73 -13.52 2.92
CA ASP A 73 21.42 -14.24 4.01
C ASP A 73 20.74 -14.08 5.38
N GLY A 74 19.38 -14.06 5.38
CA GLY A 74 18.57 -13.94 6.58
C GLY A 74 18.42 -12.49 7.11
N ARG A 75 19.06 -11.51 6.50
CA ARG A 75 18.88 -10.10 6.83
C ARG A 75 17.72 -9.52 6.02
N LEU A 76 16.64 -9.17 6.69
CA LEU A 76 15.41 -8.69 6.08
C LEU A 76 15.22 -7.20 6.35
N TYR A 77 14.80 -6.47 5.31
CA TYR A 77 14.42 -5.08 5.37
C TYR A 77 12.98 -4.92 4.90
N THR A 78 12.22 -4.06 5.57
CA THR A 78 10.85 -3.77 5.14
C THR A 78 10.88 -2.95 3.86
N GLU A 79 10.39 -3.55 2.77
CA GLU A 79 10.34 -2.93 1.46
C GLU A 79 8.95 -2.41 1.11
N PHE A 80 7.90 -2.92 1.75
CA PHE A 80 6.55 -2.45 1.50
C PHE A 80 5.69 -2.65 2.75
N ARG A 81 4.89 -1.62 3.06
CA ARG A 81 3.77 -1.68 4.00
C ARG A 81 2.53 -1.12 3.32
N GLY A 82 1.39 -1.72 3.61
CA GLY A 82 0.13 -1.29 3.03
C GLY A 82 -1.00 -2.27 3.33
N TYR A 83 -1.93 -2.36 2.38
CA TYR A 83 -3.16 -3.13 2.55
C TYR A 83 -3.45 -3.94 1.30
N VAL A 84 -4.11 -5.08 1.48
CA VAL A 84 -4.66 -5.86 0.37
C VAL A 84 -5.73 -5.03 -0.35
N LYS A 85 -5.53 -4.75 -1.61
CA LYS A 85 -6.48 -4.02 -2.46
C LYS A 85 -7.50 -4.97 -3.08
N GLN A 86 -7.01 -6.06 -3.66
CA GLN A 86 -7.84 -7.08 -4.31
C GLN A 86 -7.10 -8.41 -4.43
N LEU A 87 -7.85 -9.46 -4.63
CA LEU A 87 -7.38 -10.80 -4.96
C LEU A 87 -7.77 -11.11 -6.40
N ASN A 88 -6.80 -11.49 -7.22
CA ASN A 88 -7.01 -12.01 -8.57
C ASN A 88 -6.98 -13.54 -8.50
N LEU A 89 -8.15 -14.15 -8.64
CA LEU A 89 -8.35 -15.60 -8.54
C LEU A 89 -7.82 -16.29 -9.80
N GLN A 90 -6.52 -16.48 -9.83
CA GLN A 90 -5.78 -17.17 -10.89
C GLN A 90 -4.77 -18.14 -10.27
N THR A 91 -4.12 -18.94 -11.05
CA THR A 91 -3.08 -19.88 -10.60
C THR A 91 -1.72 -19.43 -11.13
N PRO A 92 -0.79 -19.02 -10.24
CA PRO A 92 -0.91 -18.83 -8.78
C PRO A 92 -1.82 -17.65 -8.43
N LEU A 93 -2.42 -17.66 -7.21
CA LEU A 93 -3.24 -16.57 -6.69
C LEU A 93 -2.41 -15.28 -6.61
N GLU A 94 -2.89 -14.21 -7.20
CA GLU A 94 -2.25 -12.90 -7.14
C GLU A 94 -2.95 -12.00 -6.13
N ILE A 95 -2.19 -11.47 -5.17
CA ILE A 95 -2.63 -10.52 -4.16
C ILE A 95 -2.07 -9.16 -4.56
N VAL A 96 -2.96 -8.23 -4.92
CA VAL A 96 -2.59 -6.86 -5.24
C VAL A 96 -2.74 -5.99 -4.00
N CYS A 97 -1.68 -5.27 -3.66
CA CYS A 97 -1.59 -4.42 -2.49
C CYS A 97 -1.35 -2.96 -2.89
N GLU A 98 -1.77 -2.05 -2.03
CA GLU A 98 -1.56 -0.61 -2.13
C GLU A 98 -1.07 -0.11 -0.78
N ASP A 99 -0.19 0.89 -0.75
CA ASP A 99 0.37 1.44 0.48
C ASP A 99 -0.67 2.19 1.34
N GLU A 100 -0.23 3.02 2.28
CA GLU A 100 -1.10 3.81 3.16
C GLU A 100 -2.14 4.66 2.41
N PHE A 101 -1.91 4.96 1.14
CA PHE A 101 -2.87 5.67 0.29
C PHE A 101 -4.20 4.93 0.16
N TYR A 102 -4.19 3.59 0.28
CA TYR A 102 -5.41 2.76 0.28
C TYR A 102 -6.47 3.24 1.27
N THR A 103 -6.06 3.66 2.46
CA THR A 103 -6.98 4.06 3.54
C THR A 103 -7.51 5.49 3.36
N THR A 104 -6.73 6.36 2.74
CA THR A 104 -7.04 7.81 2.68
C THR A 104 -7.64 8.25 1.35
N ARG A 105 -7.34 7.56 0.25
CA ARG A 105 -7.70 8.00 -1.11
C ARG A 105 -9.18 8.30 -1.36
N ARG A 106 -10.09 7.60 -0.66
CA ARG A 106 -11.54 7.74 -0.83
C ARG A 106 -12.17 8.75 0.12
N ARG A 107 -11.41 9.23 1.10
CA ARG A 107 -11.92 10.23 2.04
C ARG A 107 -12.13 11.56 1.31
N ASN A 108 -13.28 12.19 1.51
CA ASN A 108 -13.58 13.48 0.92
C ASN A 108 -13.10 14.62 1.81
N VAL A 109 -12.66 15.69 1.17
CA VAL A 109 -12.21 16.92 1.81
C VAL A 109 -12.77 18.15 1.11
N THR A 110 -12.97 19.22 1.87
CA THR A 110 -13.33 20.55 1.35
C THR A 110 -12.22 21.52 1.69
N ILE A 111 -11.71 22.20 0.67
CA ILE A 111 -10.64 23.20 0.76
C ILE A 111 -11.10 24.41 -0.03
N GLN A 112 -11.05 25.61 0.56
CA GLN A 112 -11.52 26.84 -0.06
C GLN A 112 -10.46 27.94 0.01
N GLY A 113 -10.41 28.77 -1.04
CA GLY A 113 -9.61 29.98 -1.08
C GLY A 113 -8.11 29.78 -1.12
N LYS A 114 -7.40 30.80 -0.65
CA LYS A 114 -5.95 30.82 -0.52
C LYS A 114 -5.52 29.93 0.64
N THR A 115 -4.56 29.03 0.39
CA THR A 115 -4.12 28.06 1.38
C THR A 115 -2.63 27.73 1.19
N THR A 116 -2.07 26.92 2.09
CA THR A 116 -0.71 26.40 1.95
C THR A 116 -0.74 24.92 1.65
N LEU A 117 0.32 24.40 1.01
CA LEU A 117 0.45 22.97 0.76
C LEU A 117 0.31 22.16 2.06
N ALA A 118 0.98 22.59 3.13
CA ALA A 118 0.89 21.92 4.43
C ALA A 118 -0.55 21.87 4.97
N ALA A 119 -1.33 22.95 4.81
CA ALA A 119 -2.73 22.98 5.23
C ALA A 119 -3.61 22.03 4.39
N VAL A 120 -3.36 21.93 3.07
CA VAL A 120 -4.04 20.97 2.18
C VAL A 120 -3.77 19.53 2.62
N LEU A 121 -2.49 19.18 2.83
CA LEU A 121 -2.09 17.84 3.24
C LEU A 121 -2.67 17.47 4.62
N LYS A 122 -2.68 18.42 5.57
CA LYS A 122 -3.33 18.25 6.87
C LYS A 122 -4.84 18.03 6.74
N ALA A 123 -5.52 18.80 5.88
CA ALA A 123 -6.95 18.61 5.60
C ALA A 123 -7.22 17.22 4.99
N CYS A 124 -6.31 16.71 4.17
CA CYS A 124 -6.34 15.34 3.67
C CYS A 124 -6.08 14.27 4.77
N GLY A 125 -5.76 14.68 5.99
CA GLY A 125 -5.48 13.77 7.13
C GLY A 125 -4.19 13.00 6.97
N LEU A 126 -3.25 13.52 6.20
CA LEU A 126 -1.95 12.93 6.00
C LEU A 126 -0.98 13.39 7.09
N GLN A 127 -0.21 12.47 7.64
CA GLN A 127 0.94 12.79 8.48
C GLN A 127 2.12 13.07 7.54
N VAL A 128 2.56 14.33 7.54
CA VAL A 128 3.54 14.81 6.58
C VAL A 128 4.92 14.80 7.22
N GLY A 129 5.83 13.97 6.73
CA GLY A 129 7.24 13.99 7.14
C GLY A 129 7.99 15.19 6.55
N TYR A 130 7.70 15.53 5.30
CA TYR A 130 8.25 16.69 4.60
C TYR A 130 7.25 17.24 3.60
N ALA A 131 7.12 18.56 3.53
CA ALA A 131 6.36 19.26 2.50
C ALA A 131 7.12 20.49 2.02
N ALA A 132 7.12 20.74 0.71
CA ALA A 132 7.64 21.98 0.15
C ALA A 132 6.85 23.19 0.69
N THR A 133 7.54 24.28 0.93
CA THR A 133 6.89 25.55 1.30
C THR A 133 6.25 26.15 0.06
N LEU A 134 4.94 26.00 -0.08
CA LEU A 134 4.18 26.47 -1.23
C LEU A 134 2.85 27.07 -0.79
N THR A 135 2.57 28.28 -1.27
CA THR A 135 1.26 28.93 -1.13
C THR A 135 0.47 28.70 -2.40
N LEU A 136 -0.77 28.26 -2.24
CA LEU A 136 -1.73 28.00 -3.30
C LEU A 136 -2.76 29.15 -3.28
N GLU A 137 -2.72 30.01 -4.29
CA GLU A 137 -3.58 31.21 -4.34
C GLU A 137 -5.07 30.86 -4.44
N ALA A 138 -5.39 29.79 -5.16
CA ALA A 138 -6.73 29.23 -5.21
C ALA A 138 -6.64 27.73 -5.42
N PHE A 139 -7.10 26.98 -4.43
CA PHE A 139 -7.19 25.52 -4.52
C PHE A 139 -8.59 25.05 -4.11
N PRO A 140 -9.62 25.28 -4.97
CA PRO A 140 -10.97 24.87 -4.64
C PRO A 140 -11.14 23.36 -4.76
N ALA A 141 -11.45 22.70 -3.66
CA ALA A 141 -11.88 21.33 -3.61
C ALA A 141 -13.10 21.24 -2.71
N ASP A 142 -14.28 21.18 -3.31
CA ASP A 142 -15.52 21.00 -2.56
C ASP A 142 -15.93 19.54 -2.60
N ASN A 143 -15.95 18.92 -1.41
CA ASN A 143 -16.29 17.50 -1.22
C ASN A 143 -15.58 16.56 -2.21
N LYS A 144 -14.27 16.80 -2.44
CA LYS A 144 -13.48 15.99 -3.38
C LYS A 144 -12.68 14.90 -2.66
N PRO A 145 -12.54 13.70 -3.26
CA PRO A 145 -11.72 12.66 -2.68
C PRO A 145 -10.23 13.08 -2.59
N VAL A 146 -9.55 12.64 -1.56
CA VAL A 146 -8.11 12.90 -1.37
C VAL A 146 -7.30 12.51 -2.61
N ALA A 147 -7.65 11.39 -3.27
CA ALA A 147 -7.01 11.00 -4.52
C ALA A 147 -7.07 12.10 -5.60
N TRP A 148 -8.21 12.76 -5.74
CA TRP A 148 -8.37 13.87 -6.67
C TRP A 148 -7.51 15.08 -6.25
N VAL A 149 -7.52 15.43 -4.96
CA VAL A 149 -6.73 16.54 -4.42
C VAL A 149 -5.24 16.33 -4.70
N LEU A 150 -4.70 15.17 -4.37
CA LEU A 150 -3.29 14.84 -4.61
C LEU A 150 -2.97 14.80 -6.11
N GLY A 151 -3.89 14.29 -6.94
CA GLY A 151 -3.75 14.33 -8.39
C GLY A 151 -3.69 15.76 -8.95
N GLN A 152 -4.48 16.69 -8.40
CA GLN A 152 -4.38 18.11 -8.77
C GLN A 152 -3.06 18.74 -8.34
N LEU A 153 -2.55 18.40 -7.16
CA LEU A 153 -1.23 18.85 -6.71
C LEU A 153 -0.13 18.36 -7.64
N GLN A 154 -0.20 17.12 -8.08
CA GLN A 154 0.75 16.55 -9.01
C GLN A 154 0.67 17.20 -10.40
N THR A 155 -0.53 17.31 -10.98
CA THR A 155 -0.69 17.79 -12.36
C THR A 155 -0.54 19.30 -12.51
N LYS A 156 -1.05 20.09 -11.57
CA LYS A 156 -1.01 21.56 -11.66
C LYS A 156 0.26 22.17 -11.10
N TYR A 157 0.85 21.55 -10.07
CA TYR A 157 2.00 22.12 -9.36
C TYR A 157 3.27 21.31 -9.50
N GLY A 158 3.22 20.19 -10.26
CA GLY A 158 4.37 19.33 -10.49
C GLY A 158 4.91 18.64 -9.22
N LEU A 159 4.07 18.49 -8.19
CA LEU A 159 4.49 17.91 -6.92
C LEU A 159 4.45 16.39 -6.97
N ALA A 160 5.52 15.76 -6.53
CA ALA A 160 5.54 14.31 -6.29
C ALA A 160 5.05 14.01 -4.87
N VAL A 161 4.18 13.01 -4.73
CA VAL A 161 3.66 12.54 -3.44
C VAL A 161 3.96 11.06 -3.31
N TRP A 162 4.57 10.67 -2.19
CA TRP A 162 4.87 9.27 -1.86
C TRP A 162 4.55 8.99 -0.39
N PHE A 163 4.25 7.72 -0.09
CA PHE A 163 3.91 7.22 1.23
C PHE A 163 4.97 6.24 1.74
#